data_d3c0a992fd9173c7b30c9ed2fb5aad45
#
_entry.id   d3c0a992fd9173c7b30c9ed2fb5aad45
#
_cell.length_a   1.000
_cell.length_b   1.000
_cell.length_c   1.000
_cell.angle_alpha   90.00
_cell.angle_beta   90.00
_cell.angle_gamma   90.00
#
_symmetry.space_group_name_H-M   'P 1'
#
loop_
_entity.id
_entity.type
_entity.pdbx_description
1 polymer ?
#
loop_
_entity_poly.entity_id
_entity_poly.type
_entity_poly.pdbx_seq_one_letter_code
_entity_poly.pdbx_strand_id
1 'polypeptide(L)' 'QLGFQEVELNRIEGNVDILNIPSIKILEKNNFRKEGILREHVYHSDHFSDSVLYSILQKEYFLH' A
#
# COMPACT_ATOMS: atom_id res chain seq x y z
N GLN A 1 -2.17 9.90 0.32
CA GLN A 1 -0.97 9.88 -0.51
C GLN A 1 -0.41 8.47 -0.62
N LEU A 2 0.07 8.13 -1.79
CA LEU A 2 0.57 6.79 -2.10
C LEU A 2 2.09 6.78 -2.07
N GLY A 3 2.67 5.84 -1.34
CA GLY A 3 4.11 5.70 -1.29
C GLY A 3 4.52 4.27 -1.62
N PHE A 4 5.59 4.13 -2.38
CA PHE A 4 6.15 2.83 -2.72
C PHE A 4 7.56 2.72 -2.20
N GLN A 5 7.92 1.52 -1.79
CA GLN A 5 9.26 1.25 -1.31
C GLN A 5 9.65 -0.17 -1.68
N GLU A 6 10.83 -0.32 -2.28
CA GLU A 6 11.38 -1.64 -2.51
C GLU A 6 11.97 -2.16 -1.21
N VAL A 7 11.46 -3.28 -0.75
CA VAL A 7 11.91 -3.94 0.46
C VAL A 7 12.53 -5.26 0.05
N GLU A 8 13.81 -5.41 0.29
CA GLU A 8 14.55 -6.56 -0.21
C GLU A 8 14.60 -6.54 -1.75
N LEU A 9 15.15 -7.57 -2.35
CA LEU A 9 15.38 -7.61 -3.78
C LEU A 9 14.16 -8.09 -4.58
N ASN A 10 13.14 -8.59 -3.90
CA ASN A 10 12.06 -9.27 -4.58
C ASN A 10 10.66 -8.83 -4.14
N ARG A 11 10.57 -7.69 -3.45
CA ARG A 11 9.27 -7.24 -2.94
C ARG A 11 9.18 -5.72 -2.97
N ILE A 12 8.02 -5.25 -3.40
CA ILE A 12 7.70 -3.82 -3.36
C ILE A 12 6.52 -3.64 -2.41
N GLU A 13 6.64 -2.70 -1.50
CA GLU A 13 5.56 -2.34 -0.59
C GLU A 13 5.05 -0.96 -0.92
N GLY A 14 3.74 -0.80 -0.79
CA GLY A 14 3.10 0.50 -0.91
C GLY A 14 2.13 0.69 0.23
N ASN A 15 2.07 1.89 0.77
CA ASN A 15 1.08 2.19 1.79
C ASN A 15 0.23 3.37 1.32
N VAL A 16 -1.02 3.37 1.77
CA VAL A 16 -2.00 4.36 1.33
C VAL A 16 -2.95 4.63 2.48
N ASP A 17 -3.38 5.88 2.59
CA ASP A 17 -4.40 6.25 3.57
C ASP A 17 -5.66 5.41 3.31
N ILE A 18 -6.23 4.83 4.37
CA ILE A 18 -7.40 3.99 4.26
C ILE A 18 -8.59 4.73 3.64
N LEU A 19 -8.58 6.05 3.70
CA LEU A 19 -9.63 6.89 3.10
C LEU A 19 -9.41 7.16 1.63
N ASN A 20 -8.24 6.80 1.10
CA ASN A 20 -7.91 7.06 -0.30
C ASN A 20 -8.35 5.89 -1.17
N ILE A 21 -9.65 5.79 -1.37
CA ILE A 21 -10.26 4.66 -2.10
C ILE A 21 -9.74 4.53 -3.54
N PRO A 22 -9.57 5.62 -4.32
CA PRO A 22 -9.04 5.47 -5.67
C PRO A 22 -7.66 4.82 -5.72
N SER A 23 -6.77 5.18 -4.79
CA SER A 23 -5.43 4.59 -4.74
C SER A 23 -5.47 3.12 -4.34
N ILE A 24 -6.36 2.77 -3.40
CA ILE A 24 -6.56 1.38 -3.00
C ILE A 24 -6.98 0.54 -4.21
N LYS A 25 -7.93 1.05 -5.00
CA LYS A 25 -8.38 0.34 -6.19
C LYS A 25 -7.27 0.16 -7.22
N ILE A 26 -6.41 1.15 -7.37
CA ILE A 26 -5.28 1.04 -8.29
C ILE A 26 -4.32 -0.06 -7.84
N LEU A 27 -4.02 -0.11 -6.54
CA LEU A 27 -3.14 -1.15 -6.01
C LEU A 27 -3.74 -2.54 -6.23
N GLU A 28 -5.02 -2.70 -5.92
CA GLU A 28 -5.69 -3.99 -6.09
C GLU A 28 -5.75 -4.40 -7.57
N LYS A 29 -5.99 -3.43 -8.45
CA LYS A 29 -6.02 -3.69 -9.88
C LYS A 29 -4.66 -4.15 -10.40
N ASN A 30 -3.59 -3.72 -9.78
CA ASN A 30 -2.24 -4.10 -10.18
C ASN A 30 -1.72 -5.29 -9.38
N ASN A 31 -2.63 -6.05 -8.78
CA ASN A 31 -2.36 -7.30 -8.07
C ASN A 31 -1.52 -7.15 -6.80
N PHE A 32 -1.48 -5.98 -6.24
CA PHE A 32 -0.92 -5.80 -4.91
C PHE A 32 -1.85 -6.48 -3.91
N ARG A 33 -1.25 -7.11 -2.91
CA ARG A 33 -2.00 -7.81 -1.87
C ARG A 33 -2.00 -7.00 -0.59
N LYS A 34 -3.14 -6.97 0.07
CA LYS A 34 -3.27 -6.31 1.35
C LYS A 34 -2.54 -7.12 2.42
N GLU A 35 -1.57 -6.49 3.07
CA GLU A 35 -0.80 -7.13 4.13
C GLU A 35 -1.36 -6.82 5.51
N GLY A 36 -1.88 -5.63 5.70
CA GLY A 36 -2.43 -5.26 6.98
C GLY A 36 -2.77 -3.79 7.05
N ILE A 37 -3.12 -3.36 8.24
CA ILE A 37 -3.47 -1.97 8.50
C ILE A 37 -2.50 -1.39 9.52
N LEU A 38 -1.93 -0.23 9.20
CA LEU A 38 -1.06 0.52 10.09
C LEU A 38 -1.91 1.57 10.79
N ARG A 39 -2.17 1.36 12.07
CA ARG A 39 -3.07 2.25 12.81
C ARG A 39 -2.39 3.57 13.11
N GLU A 40 -3.15 4.67 12.96
CA GLU A 40 -2.69 6.02 13.27
C GLU A 40 -1.37 6.35 12.59
N HIS A 41 -1.22 5.90 11.34
CA HIS A 41 0.03 6.00 10.61
C HIS A 41 0.20 7.36 9.92
N VAL A 42 -0.90 7.98 9.53
CA VAL A 42 -0.87 9.25 8.80
C VAL A 42 -1.49 10.32 9.68
N TYR A 43 -0.75 11.42 9.87
CA TYR A 43 -1.23 12.56 10.65
C TYR A 43 -1.82 13.61 9.71
N HIS A 44 -3.06 13.96 9.96
CA HIS A 44 -3.70 15.11 9.35
C HIS A 44 -3.66 16.27 10.33
N SER A 45 -4.07 17.46 9.91
CA SER A 45 -3.93 18.65 10.73
C SER A 45 -4.64 18.55 12.08
N ASP A 46 -5.64 17.70 12.20
CA ASP A 46 -6.46 17.60 13.41
C ASP A 46 -6.72 16.17 13.89
N HIS A 47 -6.23 15.18 13.17
CA HIS A 47 -6.46 13.79 13.52
C HIS A 47 -5.48 12.85 12.84
N PHE A 48 -5.41 11.61 13.31
CA PHE A 48 -4.67 10.54 12.67
C PHE A 48 -5.61 9.69 11.84
N SER A 49 -5.08 9.08 10.80
CA SER A 49 -5.81 8.06 10.07
C SER A 49 -4.93 6.84 9.87
N ASP A 50 -5.58 5.71 9.56
CA ASP A 50 -4.88 4.46 9.35
C ASP A 50 -4.40 4.39 7.90
N SER A 51 -3.34 3.61 7.68
CA SER A 51 -2.87 3.28 6.34
C SER A 51 -3.07 1.80 6.09
N VAL A 52 -3.29 1.45 4.83
CA VAL A 52 -3.33 0.06 4.42
C VAL A 52 -1.99 -0.26 3.76
N LEU A 53 -1.37 -1.34 4.20
CA LEU A 53 -0.11 -1.81 3.63
C LEU A 53 -0.40 -2.85 2.58
N TYR A 54 0.11 -2.61 1.38
CA TYR A 54 0.02 -3.53 0.25
C TYR A 54 1.41 -3.94 -0.17
N SER A 55 1.52 -5.13 -0.74
CA SER A 55 2.80 -5.57 -1.29
C SER A 55 2.58 -6.41 -2.55
N ILE A 56 3.62 -6.49 -3.35
CA ILE A 56 3.66 -7.39 -4.48
C ILE A 56 5.05 -8.00 -4.55
N LEU A 57 5.12 -9.30 -4.77
CA LEU A 57 6.38 -9.99 -4.94
C LEU A 57 6.84 -9.84 -6.39
N GLN A 58 8.14 -9.80 -6.60
CA GLN A 58 8.69 -9.67 -7.95
C GLN A 58 8.17 -10.75 -8.88
N LYS A 59 8.09 -11.99 -8.40
CA LYS A 59 7.58 -13.09 -9.22
C LYS A 59 6.11 -12.89 -9.60
N GLU A 60 5.33 -12.24 -8.75
CA GLU A 60 3.93 -11.95 -9.06
C GLU A 60 3.82 -10.84 -10.09
N TYR A 61 4.73 -9.86 -10.00
CA TYR A 61 4.75 -8.75 -10.93
C TYR A 61 5.03 -9.23 -12.36
N PHE A 62 5.96 -10.17 -12.51
CA PHE A 62 6.34 -10.66 -13.82
C PHE A 62 5.39 -11.73 -14.39
N LEU A 63 4.43 -12.17 -13.62
CA LEU A 63 3.48 -13.18 -14.06
C LEU A 63 2.23 -12.61 -14.73
N HIS A 64 2.14 -11.33 -14.87
CA HIS A 64 0.99 -10.78 -15.57
C HIS A 64 1.23 -10.36 -16.96
#